data_2122f6e728b681431a6b4262b7d022d4
#
_entry.id   2122f6e728b681431a6b4262b7d022d4
#
_cell.length_a   1.000
_cell.length_b   1.000
_cell.length_c   1.000
_cell.angle_alpha   90.00
_cell.angle_beta   90.00
_cell.angle_gamma   90.00
#
_symmetry.space_group_name_H-M   'P 1'
#
loop_
_entity.id
_entity.type
_entity.pdbx_description
1 polymer ?
#
loop_
_entity_poly.entity_id
_entity_poly.type
_entity_poly.pdbx_seq_one_letter_code
_entity_poly.pdbx_strand_id
1 'polypeptide(L)'
;RWMHEITCHNLSLQSRYHSGMKPYLLPLCLAWACAMPLPLLADDLPDLGDIAQADMSPAMERRIGEQVLNEIRRDPSWLGDAEVNAYLNRLGNRLAGNSEETRLKVELFALRDPTLNAFAVPGGVIGVHTGLILAAESESELASVIAHEISHLTQHHQARMMSKAGQGQIASIAALVVAVLAARSNPDLAMGAATTGQAIGIQNQLNYSRDFEREADRIGLGLLERSGYDIRSMESFFLRLQKYGRLYDNNTPGYLRTHPLTTERLADIGNRIQGRPYKQVADSLEFQLIRAKLRAAEGSAQDAVTYFSSQLKNRTFAGEEAAVHYGLSQS
;
A
#
# COMPACT_ATOMS: atom_id res chain seq x y z
N ARG A 1 -21.92 -16.69 -59.32
CA ARG A 1 -21.68 -16.12 -60.65
C ARG A 1 -20.49 -15.21 -60.51
N TRP A 2 -19.25 -15.50 -60.88
CA TRP A 2 -18.65 -16.07 -62.09
C TRP A 2 -17.37 -16.83 -61.68
N MET A 3 -17.28 -18.06 -62.21
CA MET A 3 -16.08 -18.83 -62.41
C MET A 3 -15.22 -18.19 -63.51
N HIS A 4 -13.90 -18.28 -63.40
CA HIS A 4 -13.06 -18.56 -64.55
C HIS A 4 -11.79 -19.27 -64.13
N GLU A 5 -11.64 -20.46 -64.67
CA GLU A 5 -10.43 -21.28 -64.78
C GLU A 5 -9.39 -20.59 -65.62
N ILE A 6 -8.10 -20.79 -65.37
CA ILE A 6 -7.05 -20.85 -66.37
C ILE A 6 -5.95 -21.82 -65.91
N THR A 7 -6.02 -22.96 -66.45
CA THR A 7 -5.10 -23.85 -67.18
C THR A 7 -3.62 -23.81 -66.91
N CYS A 8 -3.08 -24.99 -66.66
CA CYS A 8 -1.71 -25.43 -66.66
C CYS A 8 -0.94 -25.04 -67.93
N HIS A 9 0.31 -24.62 -67.78
CA HIS A 9 1.32 -24.80 -68.80
C HIS A 9 2.59 -25.42 -68.22
N ASN A 10 2.83 -26.66 -68.61
CA ASN A 10 4.07 -27.40 -68.57
C ASN A 10 5.13 -26.68 -69.40
N LEU A 11 6.28 -26.40 -68.84
CA LEU A 11 7.51 -26.21 -69.60
C LEU A 11 8.67 -26.92 -68.89
N SER A 12 9.01 -28.04 -69.46
CA SER A 12 10.27 -28.77 -69.26
C SER A 12 11.43 -27.92 -69.72
N LEU A 13 12.43 -27.71 -68.87
CA LEU A 13 13.77 -27.35 -69.29
C LEU A 13 14.82 -28.11 -68.48
N GLN A 14 15.56 -28.82 -69.27
CA GLN A 14 16.68 -29.70 -69.04
C GLN A 14 17.77 -29.16 -68.09
N SER A 15 18.21 -30.05 -67.26
CA SER A 15 19.57 -30.30 -66.78
C SER A 15 20.68 -29.48 -67.45
N ARG A 16 21.40 -28.68 -66.65
CA ARG A 16 22.83 -28.50 -66.76
C ARG A 16 23.45 -28.53 -65.39
N TYR A 17 24.14 -29.65 -65.10
CA TYR A 17 25.11 -29.77 -64.05
C TYR A 17 26.19 -28.72 -64.21
N HIS A 18 26.43 -27.91 -63.21
CA HIS A 18 27.77 -27.38 -62.95
C HIS A 18 28.15 -27.65 -61.47
N SER A 19 29.10 -28.55 -61.38
CA SER A 19 29.88 -28.90 -60.23
C SER A 19 30.53 -27.64 -59.62
N GLY A 20 30.46 -27.48 -58.31
CA GLY A 20 31.30 -26.51 -57.61
C GLY A 20 30.81 -26.02 -56.27
N MET A 21 30.15 -26.82 -55.47
CA MET A 21 29.95 -26.49 -54.10
C MET A 21 30.97 -27.22 -53.22
N LYS A 22 31.91 -26.46 -52.68
CA LYS A 22 32.97 -27.00 -51.79
C LYS A 22 32.35 -27.59 -50.53
N PRO A 23 32.76 -28.75 -50.05
CA PRO A 23 32.14 -29.53 -48.94
C PRO A 23 32.32 -28.88 -47.54
N TYR A 24 32.81 -27.65 -47.47
CA TYR A 24 33.08 -26.98 -46.17
C TYR A 24 31.99 -26.03 -45.70
N LEU A 25 30.93 -25.82 -46.48
CA LEU A 25 29.84 -24.91 -46.05
C LEU A 25 28.76 -25.61 -45.22
N LEU A 26 28.62 -26.93 -45.32
CA LEU A 26 27.63 -27.67 -44.54
C LEU A 26 27.92 -27.72 -43.05
N PRO A 27 29.21 -27.94 -42.58
CA PRO A 27 29.49 -27.91 -41.15
C PRO A 27 29.40 -26.50 -40.54
N LEU A 28 29.57 -25.42 -41.31
CA LEU A 28 29.48 -24.06 -40.83
C LEU A 28 28.04 -23.64 -40.52
N CYS A 29 27.08 -24.09 -41.30
CA CYS A 29 25.64 -23.83 -41.05
C CYS A 29 25.12 -24.64 -39.84
N LEU A 30 25.64 -25.88 -39.61
CA LEU A 30 25.26 -26.68 -38.43
C LEU A 30 25.84 -26.10 -37.15
N ALA A 31 27.06 -25.56 -37.17
CA ALA A 31 27.67 -24.89 -36.02
C ALA A 31 26.99 -23.59 -35.64
N TRP A 32 26.40 -22.87 -36.60
CA TRP A 32 25.66 -21.62 -36.32
C TRP A 32 24.26 -21.88 -35.77
N ALA A 33 23.63 -23.00 -36.12
CA ALA A 33 22.33 -23.43 -35.58
C ALA A 33 22.40 -23.87 -34.10
N CYS A 34 23.57 -24.33 -33.62
CA CYS A 34 23.78 -24.68 -32.22
C CYS A 34 24.18 -23.49 -31.31
N ALA A 35 24.42 -22.30 -31.88
CA ALA A 35 24.83 -21.10 -31.14
C ALA A 35 23.67 -20.11 -30.92
N MET A 36 22.44 -20.46 -31.30
CA MET A 36 21.28 -19.68 -30.88
C MET A 36 21.03 -19.90 -29.38
N PRO A 37 21.07 -18.86 -28.53
CA PRO A 37 20.64 -19.02 -27.17
C PRO A 37 19.16 -19.43 -27.22
N LEU A 38 18.86 -20.65 -26.79
CA LEU A 38 17.50 -21.03 -26.45
C LEU A 38 17.00 -19.99 -25.44
N PRO A 39 15.84 -19.36 -25.62
CA PRO A 39 15.25 -18.59 -24.56
C PRO A 39 15.07 -19.57 -23.41
N LEU A 40 15.86 -19.43 -22.35
CA LEU A 40 15.54 -20.01 -21.07
C LEU A 40 14.18 -19.39 -20.69
N LEU A 41 13.12 -20.17 -20.86
CA LEU A 41 11.85 -19.95 -20.19
C LEU A 41 12.13 -20.17 -18.69
N ALA A 42 12.60 -19.12 -18.03
CA ALA A 42 12.85 -19.09 -16.59
C ALA A 42 11.54 -18.92 -15.79
N ASP A 43 10.41 -19.31 -16.40
CA ASP A 43 9.09 -18.99 -15.86
C ASP A 43 8.42 -20.11 -15.05
N ASP A 44 9.11 -21.25 -14.85
CA ASP A 44 8.53 -22.38 -14.11
C ASP A 44 9.51 -23.03 -13.11
N LEU A 45 10.31 -22.21 -12.43
CA LEU A 45 10.88 -22.73 -11.19
C LEU A 45 9.74 -22.76 -10.17
N PRO A 46 9.42 -23.93 -9.59
CA PRO A 46 8.44 -23.99 -8.53
C PRO A 46 8.89 -23.01 -7.44
N ASP A 47 7.97 -22.13 -7.07
CA ASP A 47 8.16 -21.26 -5.92
C ASP A 47 8.44 -22.17 -4.71
N LEU A 48 9.70 -22.22 -4.30
CA LEU A 48 10.15 -23.05 -3.18
C LEU A 48 9.59 -22.56 -1.84
N GLY A 49 8.68 -21.56 -1.91
CA GLY A 49 8.04 -20.96 -0.76
C GLY A 49 9.05 -20.16 0.07
N ASP A 50 8.74 -18.92 0.35
CA ASP A 50 9.52 -18.15 1.33
C ASP A 50 9.49 -18.94 2.65
N ILE A 51 10.67 -19.14 3.28
CA ILE A 51 10.80 -19.81 4.58
C ILE A 51 9.85 -19.17 5.60
N ALA A 52 9.55 -17.89 5.45
CA ALA A 52 8.58 -17.16 6.26
C ALA A 52 7.13 -17.64 6.07
N GLN A 53 6.77 -18.15 4.89
CA GLN A 53 5.44 -18.74 4.64
C GLN A 53 5.26 -20.12 5.28
N ALA A 54 6.38 -20.83 5.57
CA ALA A 54 6.32 -22.08 6.32
C ALA A 54 5.86 -21.87 7.78
N ASP A 55 6.18 -20.69 8.35
CA ASP A 55 5.83 -20.36 9.74
C ASP A 55 4.44 -19.69 9.87
N MET A 56 3.98 -18.98 8.83
CA MET A 56 2.65 -18.37 8.79
C MET A 56 1.97 -18.59 7.43
N SER A 57 1.09 -19.59 7.36
CA SER A 57 0.34 -19.85 6.14
C SER A 57 -0.65 -18.71 5.79
N PRO A 58 -0.98 -18.49 4.50
CA PRO A 58 -2.00 -17.51 4.11
C PRO A 58 -3.38 -17.72 4.78
N ALA A 59 -3.69 -18.96 5.14
CA ALA A 59 -4.91 -19.27 5.89
C ALA A 59 -4.83 -18.79 7.33
N MET A 60 -3.64 -18.86 7.95
CA MET A 60 -3.40 -18.35 9.29
C MET A 60 -3.44 -16.82 9.32
N GLU A 61 -2.80 -16.17 8.35
CA GLU A 61 -2.86 -14.70 8.21
C GLU A 61 -4.31 -14.21 8.12
N ARG A 62 -5.13 -14.82 7.25
CA ARG A 62 -6.54 -14.46 7.13
C ARG A 62 -7.30 -14.64 8.45
N ARG A 63 -7.09 -15.75 9.15
CA ARG A 63 -7.73 -16.00 10.46
C ARG A 63 -7.36 -14.94 11.50
N ILE A 64 -6.09 -14.53 11.53
CA ILE A 64 -5.62 -13.46 12.40
C ILE A 64 -6.32 -12.15 12.03
N GLY A 65 -6.34 -11.79 10.74
CA GLY A 65 -7.01 -10.59 10.26
C GLY A 65 -8.49 -10.53 10.64
N GLU A 66 -9.22 -11.63 10.43
CA GLU A 66 -10.63 -11.74 10.80
C GLU A 66 -10.86 -11.60 12.31
N GLN A 67 -10.02 -12.22 13.14
CA GLN A 67 -10.12 -12.08 14.61
C GLN A 67 -9.86 -10.63 15.04
N VAL A 68 -8.78 -10.02 14.55
CA VAL A 68 -8.46 -8.63 14.86
C VAL A 68 -9.58 -7.69 14.41
N LEU A 69 -10.08 -7.86 13.19
CA LEU A 69 -11.16 -7.04 12.66
C LEU A 69 -12.45 -7.17 13.48
N ASN A 70 -12.78 -8.38 13.95
CA ASN A 70 -13.94 -8.61 14.80
C ASN A 70 -13.81 -7.94 16.17
N GLU A 71 -12.61 -7.89 16.75
CA GLU A 71 -12.38 -7.17 18.01
C GLU A 71 -12.42 -5.66 17.80
N ILE A 72 -11.79 -5.15 16.72
CA ILE A 72 -11.79 -3.72 16.40
C ILE A 72 -13.20 -3.20 16.13
N ARG A 73 -14.08 -3.99 15.50
CA ARG A 73 -15.48 -3.61 15.28
C ARG A 73 -16.29 -3.41 16.56
N ARG A 74 -15.82 -3.95 17.69
CA ARG A 74 -16.40 -3.75 19.03
C ARG A 74 -15.81 -2.57 19.77
N ASP A 75 -14.68 -2.03 19.28
CA ASP A 75 -14.01 -0.90 19.90
C ASP A 75 -14.81 0.40 19.69
N PRO A 76 -14.96 1.26 20.73
CA PRO A 76 -15.65 2.54 20.60
C PRO A 76 -15.05 3.49 19.55
N SER A 77 -13.78 3.32 19.20
CA SER A 77 -13.13 4.08 18.16
C SER A 77 -13.51 3.63 16.74
N TRP A 78 -14.15 2.48 16.57
CA TRP A 78 -14.61 2.02 15.27
C TRP A 78 -15.51 3.05 14.62
N LEU A 79 -15.11 3.55 13.43
CA LEU A 79 -15.95 4.44 12.65
C LEU A 79 -16.82 3.62 11.69
N GLY A 80 -18.07 3.34 12.13
CA GLY A 80 -19.06 2.58 11.34
C GLY A 80 -19.68 3.38 10.19
N ASP A 81 -18.98 4.38 9.65
CA ASP A 81 -19.47 5.21 8.55
C ASP A 81 -19.26 4.50 7.21
N ALA A 82 -20.38 4.21 6.52
CA ALA A 82 -20.34 3.46 5.27
C ALA A 82 -19.65 4.20 4.13
N GLU A 83 -19.77 5.54 4.05
CA GLU A 83 -19.15 6.35 2.99
C GLU A 83 -17.64 6.39 3.17
N VAL A 84 -17.18 6.66 4.41
CA VAL A 84 -15.74 6.69 4.72
C VAL A 84 -15.10 5.31 4.44
N ASN A 85 -15.70 4.24 4.93
CA ASN A 85 -15.16 2.90 4.74
C ASN A 85 -15.22 2.45 3.27
N ALA A 86 -16.27 2.81 2.53
CA ALA A 86 -16.35 2.53 1.10
C ALA A 86 -15.27 3.28 0.31
N TYR A 87 -15.03 4.56 0.61
CA TYR A 87 -13.95 5.33 0.02
C TYR A 87 -12.58 4.70 0.28
N LEU A 88 -12.27 4.40 1.54
CA LEU A 88 -10.98 3.77 1.89
C LEU A 88 -10.79 2.44 1.16
N ASN A 89 -11.84 1.62 1.07
CA ASN A 89 -11.77 0.34 0.36
C ASN A 89 -11.59 0.53 -1.15
N ARG A 90 -12.20 1.53 -1.79
CA ARG A 90 -11.94 1.83 -3.20
C ARG A 90 -10.49 2.25 -3.42
N LEU A 91 -9.97 3.14 -2.57
CA LEU A 91 -8.58 3.59 -2.62
C LEU A 91 -7.61 2.41 -2.42
N GLY A 92 -7.82 1.61 -1.37
CA GLY A 92 -7.00 0.44 -1.07
C GLY A 92 -7.04 -0.62 -2.17
N ASN A 93 -8.22 -0.95 -2.69
CA ASN A 93 -8.36 -1.93 -3.77
C ASN A 93 -7.76 -1.44 -5.10
N ARG A 94 -7.82 -0.13 -5.40
CA ARG A 94 -7.12 0.45 -6.54
C ARG A 94 -5.61 0.28 -6.41
N LEU A 95 -5.05 0.52 -5.24
CA LEU A 95 -3.63 0.32 -4.96
C LEU A 95 -3.28 -1.18 -5.02
N ALA A 96 -3.97 -2.04 -4.26
CA ALA A 96 -3.72 -3.47 -4.22
C ALA A 96 -3.83 -4.14 -5.59
N GLY A 97 -4.77 -3.71 -6.43
CA GLY A 97 -4.94 -4.20 -7.80
C GLY A 97 -3.78 -3.87 -8.75
N ASN A 98 -2.91 -2.92 -8.38
CA ASN A 98 -1.68 -2.59 -9.12
C ASN A 98 -0.42 -3.17 -8.44
N SER A 99 -0.57 -4.00 -7.39
CA SER A 99 0.53 -4.73 -6.77
C SER A 99 0.95 -5.94 -7.61
N GLU A 100 2.13 -6.46 -7.33
CA GLU A 100 2.61 -7.69 -7.97
C GLU A 100 1.86 -8.92 -7.42
N GLU A 101 1.34 -8.83 -6.22
CA GLU A 101 0.52 -9.88 -5.61
C GLU A 101 -0.96 -9.73 -5.99
N THR A 102 -1.35 -10.31 -7.12
CA THR A 102 -2.70 -10.19 -7.69
C THR A 102 -3.81 -10.85 -6.86
N ARG A 103 -3.46 -11.66 -5.86
CA ARG A 103 -4.41 -12.36 -4.97
C ARG A 103 -4.66 -11.62 -3.66
N LEU A 104 -3.93 -10.54 -3.39
CA LEU A 104 -4.11 -9.76 -2.18
C LEU A 104 -5.48 -9.09 -2.19
N LYS A 105 -6.29 -9.43 -1.21
CA LYS A 105 -7.53 -8.70 -0.90
C LYS A 105 -7.27 -7.85 0.31
N VAL A 106 -7.59 -6.57 0.20
CA VAL A 106 -7.45 -5.63 1.32
C VAL A 106 -8.83 -5.19 1.81
N GLU A 107 -8.97 -5.09 3.14
CA GLU A 107 -10.13 -4.50 3.80
C GLU A 107 -9.65 -3.32 4.65
N LEU A 108 -10.06 -2.12 4.26
CA LEU A 108 -9.72 -0.89 4.95
C LEU A 108 -10.89 -0.41 5.80
N PHE A 109 -10.57 0.12 6.98
CA PHE A 109 -11.54 0.74 7.87
C PHE A 109 -10.96 1.97 8.56
N ALA A 110 -11.85 2.87 8.99
CA ALA A 110 -11.46 4.05 9.74
C ALA A 110 -11.65 3.85 11.24
N LEU A 111 -10.74 4.45 12.03
CA LEU A 111 -10.87 4.61 13.48
C LEU A 111 -11.04 6.10 13.81
N ARG A 112 -11.99 6.42 14.67
CA ARG A 112 -12.19 7.77 15.23
C ARG A 112 -11.08 8.06 16.23
N ASP A 113 -9.96 8.50 15.73
CA ASP A 113 -8.77 8.83 16.50
C ASP A 113 -8.06 10.03 15.82
N PRO A 114 -7.85 11.13 16.54
CA PRO A 114 -7.23 12.34 15.98
C PRO A 114 -5.71 12.18 15.75
N THR A 115 -5.11 11.08 16.19
CA THR A 115 -3.68 10.86 15.99
C THR A 115 -3.37 10.51 14.53
N LEU A 116 -2.15 10.83 14.10
CA LEU A 116 -1.64 10.49 12.78
C LEU A 116 -1.15 9.04 12.80
N ASN A 117 -1.98 8.11 12.33
CA ASN A 117 -1.64 6.69 12.30
C ASN A 117 -2.39 5.91 11.22
N ALA A 118 -1.73 4.90 10.67
CA ALA A 118 -2.28 3.79 9.91
C ALA A 118 -1.50 2.53 10.27
N PHE A 119 -2.07 1.37 10.05
CA PHE A 119 -1.40 0.11 10.33
C PHE A 119 -1.99 -1.03 9.52
N ALA A 120 -1.13 -1.94 9.09
CA ALA A 120 -1.53 -3.18 8.45
C ALA A 120 -1.52 -4.35 9.47
N VAL A 121 -2.47 -5.27 9.30
CA VAL A 121 -2.59 -6.51 10.06
C VAL A 121 -2.50 -7.68 9.09
N PRO A 122 -1.87 -8.82 9.45
CA PRO A 122 -1.88 -10.01 8.60
C PRO A 122 -3.28 -10.33 8.08
N GLY A 123 -3.36 -10.85 6.84
CA GLY A 123 -4.64 -11.16 6.23
C GLY A 123 -5.28 -10.02 5.43
N GLY A 124 -4.54 -8.92 5.21
CA GLY A 124 -4.99 -7.86 4.32
C GLY A 124 -5.84 -6.76 4.98
N VAL A 125 -5.87 -6.69 6.30
CA VAL A 125 -6.66 -5.70 7.03
C VAL A 125 -5.81 -4.46 7.34
N ILE A 126 -6.35 -3.27 7.01
CA ILE A 126 -5.63 -1.99 7.22
C ILE A 126 -6.54 -1.03 7.97
N GLY A 127 -6.07 -0.55 9.13
CA GLY A 127 -6.71 0.50 9.91
C GLY A 127 -6.14 1.88 9.59
N VAL A 128 -7.01 2.89 9.45
CA VAL A 128 -6.63 4.27 9.18
C VAL A 128 -7.30 5.18 10.19
N HIS A 129 -6.52 5.99 10.89
CA HIS A 129 -7.06 6.96 11.84
C HIS A 129 -7.63 8.17 11.12
N THR A 130 -8.75 8.71 11.61
CA THR A 130 -9.37 9.92 11.04
C THR A 130 -8.40 11.10 11.03
N GLY A 131 -7.53 11.22 12.04
CA GLY A 131 -6.50 12.25 12.08
C GLY A 131 -5.52 12.20 10.91
N LEU A 132 -5.15 11.00 10.45
CA LEU A 132 -4.29 10.83 9.26
C LEU A 132 -5.00 11.31 7.99
N ILE A 133 -6.29 10.94 7.82
CA ILE A 133 -7.09 11.34 6.65
C ILE A 133 -7.23 12.86 6.58
N LEU A 134 -7.43 13.50 7.73
CA LEU A 134 -7.56 14.96 7.83
C LEU A 134 -6.24 15.70 7.65
N ALA A 135 -5.12 15.09 8.05
CA ALA A 135 -3.78 15.66 7.89
C ALA A 135 -3.23 15.55 6.47
N ALA A 136 -3.72 14.60 5.67
CA ALA A 136 -3.34 14.49 4.26
C ALA A 136 -3.85 15.73 3.50
N GLU A 137 -2.95 16.46 2.83
CA GLU A 137 -3.29 17.67 2.05
C GLU A 137 -3.78 17.32 0.64
N SER A 138 -3.46 16.09 0.16
CA SER A 138 -3.96 15.57 -1.10
C SER A 138 -4.33 14.08 -0.97
N GLU A 139 -5.15 13.60 -1.90
CA GLU A 139 -5.49 12.18 -1.99
C GLU A 139 -4.24 11.32 -2.26
N SER A 140 -3.28 11.85 -3.02
CA SER A 140 -2.00 11.18 -3.27
C SER A 140 -1.16 11.00 -1.99
N GLU A 141 -1.26 11.92 -1.03
CA GLU A 141 -0.60 11.76 0.27
C GLU A 141 -1.22 10.63 1.09
N LEU A 142 -2.56 10.57 1.17
CA LEU A 142 -3.26 9.45 1.82
C LEU A 142 -2.95 8.14 1.12
N ALA A 143 -2.98 8.13 -0.21
CA ALA A 143 -2.63 6.97 -1.02
C ALA A 143 -1.20 6.50 -0.78
N SER A 144 -0.25 7.42 -0.52
CA SER A 144 1.15 7.06 -0.26
C SER A 144 1.33 6.26 1.03
N VAL A 145 0.60 6.62 2.09
CA VAL A 145 0.60 5.86 3.34
C VAL A 145 -0.04 4.50 3.15
N ILE A 146 -1.20 4.45 2.49
CA ILE A 146 -1.89 3.17 2.23
C ILE A 146 -1.03 2.26 1.32
N ALA A 147 -0.32 2.82 0.33
CA ALA A 147 0.61 2.06 -0.51
C ALA A 147 1.77 1.48 0.31
N HIS A 148 2.29 2.23 1.28
CA HIS A 148 3.31 1.75 2.21
C HIS A 148 2.78 0.57 3.07
N GLU A 149 1.57 0.69 3.63
CA GLU A 149 0.93 -0.39 4.40
C GLU A 149 0.66 -1.64 3.54
N ILE A 150 0.18 -1.46 2.30
CA ILE A 150 0.00 -2.57 1.35
C ILE A 150 1.34 -3.24 1.03
N SER A 151 2.43 -2.46 0.97
CA SER A 151 3.76 -3.03 0.74
C SER A 151 4.23 -3.91 1.88
N HIS A 152 3.90 -3.58 3.13
CA HIS A 152 4.15 -4.47 4.26
C HIS A 152 3.39 -5.80 4.14
N LEU A 153 2.18 -5.78 3.62
CA LEU A 153 1.38 -7.00 3.39
C LEU A 153 1.95 -7.84 2.26
N THR A 154 2.21 -7.22 1.08
CA THR A 154 2.72 -7.93 -0.11
C THR A 154 4.13 -8.51 0.09
N GLN A 155 4.93 -7.91 0.96
CA GLN A 155 6.26 -8.42 1.32
C GLN A 155 6.25 -9.32 2.56
N HIS A 156 5.07 -9.68 3.08
CA HIS A 156 4.90 -10.54 4.25
C HIS A 156 5.78 -10.14 5.43
N HIS A 157 5.97 -8.83 5.66
CA HIS A 157 6.90 -8.32 6.68
C HIS A 157 6.54 -8.83 8.09
N GLN A 158 5.25 -8.94 8.41
CA GLN A 158 4.78 -9.50 9.68
C GLN A 158 5.18 -10.97 9.82
N ALA A 159 4.96 -11.79 8.79
CA ALA A 159 5.35 -13.20 8.80
C ALA A 159 6.87 -13.36 8.91
N ARG A 160 7.64 -12.55 8.16
CA ARG A 160 9.12 -12.55 8.21
C ARG A 160 9.68 -12.09 9.56
N MET A 161 9.00 -11.22 10.29
CA MET A 161 9.35 -10.87 11.67
C MET A 161 9.08 -12.02 12.64
N MET A 162 7.95 -12.70 12.45
CA MET A 162 7.50 -13.77 13.34
C MET A 162 8.34 -15.04 13.19
N SER A 163 8.78 -15.39 11.98
CA SER A 163 9.68 -16.50 11.74
C SER A 163 11.01 -16.37 12.50
N LYS A 164 11.47 -15.13 12.71
CA LYS A 164 12.67 -14.84 13.51
C LYS A 164 12.42 -14.93 15.02
N ALA A 165 11.17 -14.85 15.47
CA ALA A 165 10.80 -14.81 16.90
C ALA A 165 10.41 -16.17 17.50
N GLY A 166 10.18 -17.21 16.67
CA GLY A 166 9.83 -18.58 17.08
C GLY A 166 8.31 -18.82 17.22
N GLN A 167 7.90 -20.06 16.96
CA GLN A 167 6.50 -20.49 16.79
C GLN A 167 5.55 -20.25 17.99
N GLY A 168 6.08 -20.07 19.19
CA GLY A 168 5.24 -19.85 20.41
C GLY A 168 4.58 -18.47 20.51
N GLN A 169 4.97 -17.52 19.65
CA GLN A 169 4.55 -16.11 19.77
C GLN A 169 3.41 -15.68 18.84
N ILE A 170 3.01 -16.53 17.90
CA ILE A 170 1.99 -16.18 16.89
C ILE A 170 0.64 -15.84 17.53
N ALA A 171 0.20 -16.63 18.50
CA ALA A 171 -1.05 -16.36 19.23
C ALA A 171 -0.97 -15.09 20.10
N SER A 172 0.25 -14.74 20.57
CA SER A 172 0.46 -13.56 21.41
C SER A 172 0.42 -12.26 20.62
N ILE A 173 0.72 -12.26 19.30
CA ILE A 173 0.73 -11.05 18.46
C ILE A 173 -0.70 -10.61 18.12
N ALA A 174 -1.61 -11.52 17.80
CA ALA A 174 -3.01 -11.17 17.60
C ALA A 174 -3.62 -10.62 18.90
N ALA A 175 -3.35 -11.29 20.03
CA ALA A 175 -3.74 -10.80 21.37
C ALA A 175 -3.12 -9.46 21.70
N LEU A 176 -1.95 -9.16 21.15
CA LEU A 176 -1.21 -7.95 21.37
C LEU A 176 -1.75 -6.76 20.58
N VAL A 177 -2.05 -6.92 19.29
CA VAL A 177 -2.71 -5.86 18.49
C VAL A 177 -4.03 -5.49 19.18
N VAL A 178 -4.80 -6.49 19.60
CA VAL A 178 -6.04 -6.29 20.37
C VAL A 178 -5.76 -5.59 21.71
N ALA A 179 -4.72 -5.97 22.44
CA ALA A 179 -4.37 -5.35 23.74
C ALA A 179 -3.91 -3.89 23.59
N VAL A 180 -3.15 -3.56 22.54
CA VAL A 180 -2.74 -2.17 22.23
C VAL A 180 -3.95 -1.31 21.87
N LEU A 181 -4.91 -1.85 21.12
CA LEU A 181 -6.16 -1.16 20.81
C LEU A 181 -7.05 -1.01 22.05
N ALA A 182 -7.19 -2.07 22.85
CA ALA A 182 -7.96 -2.06 24.09
C ALA A 182 -7.35 -1.13 25.17
N ALA A 183 -6.02 -1.01 25.22
CA ALA A 183 -5.33 -0.10 26.15
C ALA A 183 -5.63 1.39 25.86
N ARG A 184 -6.10 1.72 24.66
CA ARG A 184 -6.53 3.08 24.30
C ARG A 184 -7.92 3.41 24.83
N SER A 185 -8.81 2.41 24.86
CA SER A 185 -10.18 2.56 25.36
C SER A 185 -10.27 2.40 26.88
N ASN A 186 -9.24 1.84 27.55
CA ASN A 186 -9.21 1.65 28.99
C ASN A 186 -7.82 1.96 29.57
N PRO A 187 -7.62 3.18 30.15
CA PRO A 187 -6.35 3.62 30.72
C PRO A 187 -5.83 2.71 31.85
N ASP A 188 -6.69 2.02 32.56
CA ASP A 188 -6.30 1.13 33.68
C ASP A 188 -5.62 -0.14 33.16
N LEU A 189 -6.05 -0.63 32.00
CA LEU A 189 -5.38 -1.74 31.28
C LEU A 189 -4.03 -1.30 30.72
N ALA A 190 -3.91 -0.04 30.25
CA ALA A 190 -2.64 0.53 29.77
C ALA A 190 -1.61 0.61 30.91
N MET A 191 -2.06 0.98 32.12
CA MET A 191 -1.18 1.06 33.31
C MET A 191 -0.73 -0.32 33.76
N GLY A 192 -1.61 -1.33 33.73
CA GLY A 192 -1.29 -2.73 34.03
C GLY A 192 -0.28 -3.33 33.06
N ALA A 193 -0.38 -3.02 31.77
CA ALA A 193 0.56 -3.46 30.74
C ALA A 193 1.93 -2.75 30.86
N ALA A 194 1.94 -1.47 31.23
CA ALA A 194 3.17 -0.69 31.38
C ALA A 194 4.06 -1.14 32.54
N THR A 195 3.46 -1.71 33.59
CA THR A 195 4.20 -2.15 34.82
C THR A 195 4.92 -3.48 34.62
N THR A 196 4.66 -4.24 33.56
CA THR A 196 5.16 -5.62 33.42
C THR A 196 6.44 -5.75 32.58
N GLY A 197 7.07 -4.66 32.10
CA GLY A 197 8.23 -4.73 31.19
C GLY A 197 7.92 -5.40 29.83
N GLN A 198 6.76 -6.04 29.72
CA GLN A 198 6.28 -6.68 28.50
C GLN A 198 5.88 -5.63 27.44
N ALA A 199 5.41 -4.46 27.87
CA ALA A 199 5.01 -3.39 26.95
C ALA A 199 6.16 -2.89 26.06
N ILE A 200 7.40 -2.86 26.59
CA ILE A 200 8.59 -2.47 25.82
C ILE A 200 8.98 -3.57 24.81
N GLY A 201 8.92 -4.83 25.22
CA GLY A 201 9.16 -5.95 24.31
C GLY A 201 8.13 -6.01 23.18
N ILE A 202 6.91 -5.72 23.49
CA ILE A 202 5.76 -5.61 22.61
C ILE A 202 5.93 -4.45 21.60
N GLN A 203 6.30 -3.26 22.05
CA GLN A 203 6.54 -2.12 21.17
C GLN A 203 7.70 -2.40 20.20
N ASN A 204 8.75 -3.05 20.67
CA ASN A 204 9.89 -3.45 19.82
C ASN A 204 9.53 -4.54 18.82
N GLN A 205 8.57 -5.41 19.12
CA GLN A 205 8.05 -6.41 18.18
C GLN A 205 7.14 -5.79 17.10
N LEU A 206 6.44 -4.70 17.43
CA LEU A 206 5.61 -3.96 16.46
C LEU A 206 6.44 -3.00 15.59
N ASN A 207 7.67 -2.66 15.98
CA ASN A 207 8.56 -1.85 15.18
C ASN A 207 9.14 -2.70 14.05
N TYR A 208 8.88 -2.29 12.82
CA TYR A 208 9.50 -2.90 11.64
C TYR A 208 10.99 -2.63 11.61
N SER A 209 11.77 -3.59 11.11
CA SER A 209 13.20 -3.35 10.91
C SER A 209 13.42 -2.24 9.87
N ARG A 210 14.53 -1.51 9.98
CA ARG A 210 14.88 -0.45 9.01
C ARG A 210 14.92 -0.95 7.56
N ASP A 211 15.24 -2.23 7.36
CA ASP A 211 15.27 -2.84 6.03
C ASP A 211 13.87 -3.03 5.48
N PHE A 212 12.92 -3.50 6.29
CA PHE A 212 11.52 -3.62 5.93
C PHE A 212 10.88 -2.26 5.60
N GLU A 213 11.22 -1.23 6.37
CA GLU A 213 10.75 0.12 6.08
C GLU A 213 11.25 0.64 4.72
N ARG A 214 12.55 0.45 4.42
CA ARG A 214 13.12 0.82 3.11
C ARG A 214 12.52 0.01 1.97
N GLU A 215 12.25 -1.26 2.20
CA GLU A 215 11.58 -2.14 1.24
C GLU A 215 10.15 -1.67 0.98
N ALA A 216 9.39 -1.37 2.04
CA ALA A 216 8.02 -0.86 1.93
C ALA A 216 7.96 0.51 1.24
N ASP A 217 8.89 1.43 1.54
CA ASP A 217 8.99 2.71 0.83
C ASP A 217 9.21 2.54 -0.66
N ARG A 218 10.16 1.68 -1.03
CA ARG A 218 10.51 1.43 -2.44
C ARG A 218 9.35 0.83 -3.22
N ILE A 219 8.72 -0.19 -2.66
CA ILE A 219 7.60 -0.89 -3.31
C ILE A 219 6.36 0.00 -3.32
N GLY A 220 6.08 0.68 -2.19
CA GLY A 220 4.98 1.61 -2.07
C GLY A 220 5.06 2.78 -3.04
N LEU A 221 6.26 3.33 -3.28
CA LEU A 221 6.47 4.38 -4.27
C LEU A 221 6.13 3.89 -5.70
N GLY A 222 6.57 2.68 -6.06
CA GLY A 222 6.22 2.05 -7.33
C GLY A 222 4.73 1.75 -7.45
N LEU A 223 4.10 1.32 -6.36
CA LEU A 223 2.67 1.06 -6.31
C LEU A 223 1.84 2.33 -6.49
N LEU A 224 2.25 3.42 -5.82
CA LEU A 224 1.65 4.74 -5.96
C LEU A 224 1.69 5.22 -7.42
N GLU A 225 2.85 5.09 -8.08
CA GLU A 225 3.04 5.45 -9.48
C GLU A 225 2.15 4.65 -10.43
N ARG A 226 2.17 3.31 -10.32
CA ARG A 226 1.33 2.42 -11.14
C ARG A 226 -0.16 2.67 -10.95
N SER A 227 -0.55 3.09 -9.76
CA SER A 227 -1.94 3.45 -9.44
C SER A 227 -2.33 4.85 -9.89
N GLY A 228 -1.39 5.61 -10.50
CA GLY A 228 -1.67 6.90 -11.13
C GLY A 228 -1.68 8.09 -10.16
N TYR A 229 -1.17 7.93 -8.94
CA TYR A 229 -1.00 9.00 -7.97
C TYR A 229 0.32 9.76 -8.14
N ASP A 230 0.44 10.94 -7.53
CA ASP A 230 1.68 11.69 -7.50
C ASP A 230 2.67 11.06 -6.51
N ILE A 231 3.80 10.57 -7.03
CA ILE A 231 4.84 9.92 -6.22
C ILE A 231 5.53 10.88 -5.23
N ARG A 232 5.54 12.19 -5.52
CA ARG A 232 6.15 13.20 -4.66
C ARG A 232 5.39 13.38 -3.36
N SER A 233 4.13 12.99 -3.34
CA SER A 233 3.27 13.04 -2.17
C SER A 233 3.77 12.18 -1.02
N MET A 234 4.50 11.08 -1.30
CA MET A 234 5.12 10.28 -0.25
C MET A 234 6.21 11.08 0.51
N GLU A 235 7.08 11.77 -0.22
CA GLU A 235 8.13 12.60 0.39
C GLU A 235 7.52 13.78 1.17
N SER A 236 6.56 14.52 0.56
CA SER A 236 5.94 15.68 1.19
C SER A 236 5.22 15.32 2.48
N PHE A 237 4.47 14.21 2.48
CA PHE A 237 3.77 13.75 3.66
C PHE A 237 4.73 13.27 4.76
N PHE A 238 5.78 12.54 4.41
CA PHE A 238 6.77 12.07 5.38
C PHE A 238 7.58 13.23 6.00
N LEU A 239 7.95 14.23 5.22
CA LEU A 239 8.58 15.45 5.74
C LEU A 239 7.66 16.17 6.74
N ARG A 240 6.34 16.20 6.46
CA ARG A 240 5.36 16.79 7.36
C ARG A 240 5.22 15.97 8.65
N LEU A 241 5.12 14.65 8.56
CA LEU A 241 5.13 13.77 9.73
C LEU A 241 6.37 13.95 10.59
N GLN A 242 7.55 14.07 9.96
CA GLN A 242 8.79 14.34 10.68
C GLN A 242 8.73 15.68 11.42
N LYS A 243 8.21 16.72 10.78
CA LYS A 243 8.03 18.04 11.40
C LYS A 243 7.08 17.97 12.60
N TYR A 244 5.98 17.25 12.49
CA TYR A 244 5.07 17.01 13.62
C TYR A 244 5.77 16.29 14.76
N GLY A 245 6.56 15.25 14.48
CA GLY A 245 7.31 14.51 15.48
C GLY A 245 8.32 15.37 16.26
N ARG A 246 8.93 16.36 15.59
CA ARG A 246 9.90 17.26 16.24
C ARG A 246 9.25 18.34 17.11
N LEU A 247 8.03 18.75 16.78
CA LEU A 247 7.33 19.82 17.52
C LEU A 247 6.73 19.33 18.85
N TYR A 248 6.56 18.02 18.98
CA TYR A 248 5.90 17.39 20.13
C TYR A 248 6.80 16.31 20.74
N ASP A 249 7.90 16.70 21.40
CA ASP A 249 8.91 15.80 21.98
C ASP A 249 8.33 14.68 22.86
N ASN A 250 7.16 14.89 23.48
CA ASN A 250 6.46 13.91 24.31
C ASN A 250 5.28 13.23 23.61
N ASN A 251 4.97 13.54 22.34
CA ASN A 251 3.80 13.03 21.65
C ASN A 251 4.10 12.73 20.17
N THR A 252 5.15 11.93 19.94
CA THR A 252 5.49 11.44 18.60
C THR A 252 4.26 10.78 17.95
N PRO A 253 3.89 11.15 16.70
CA PRO A 253 2.79 10.54 15.98
C PRO A 253 2.84 9.00 16.04
N GLY A 254 1.68 8.38 16.24
CA GLY A 254 1.58 6.92 16.36
C GLY A 254 2.25 6.20 15.20
N TYR A 255 2.09 6.72 14.00
CA TYR A 255 2.73 6.21 12.78
C TYR A 255 4.27 6.18 12.89
N LEU A 256 4.90 7.23 13.37
CA LEU A 256 6.37 7.29 13.51
C LEU A 256 6.93 6.38 14.60
N ARG A 257 6.08 5.91 15.53
CA ARG A 257 6.49 4.94 16.55
C ARG A 257 6.59 3.52 15.99
N THR A 258 5.71 3.16 15.07
CA THR A 258 5.71 1.85 14.40
C THR A 258 6.56 1.87 13.13
N HIS A 259 6.64 3.02 12.44
CA HIS A 259 7.39 3.25 11.21
C HIS A 259 8.41 4.38 11.39
N PRO A 260 9.56 4.11 12.02
CA PRO A 260 10.56 5.14 12.29
C PRO A 260 11.08 5.78 11.00
N LEU A 261 10.91 7.09 10.89
CA LEU A 261 11.31 7.84 9.71
C LEU A 261 12.73 8.40 9.91
N THR A 262 13.69 7.77 9.27
CA THR A 262 15.09 8.20 9.31
C THR A 262 15.40 9.18 8.17
N THR A 263 16.45 9.98 8.34
CA THR A 263 16.95 10.86 7.27
C THR A 263 17.36 10.07 6.03
N GLU A 264 17.86 8.85 6.21
CA GLU A 264 18.23 7.95 5.11
C GLU A 264 17.01 7.53 4.28
N ARG A 265 15.87 7.20 4.92
CA ARG A 265 14.62 6.87 4.22
C ARG A 265 14.14 8.05 3.37
N LEU A 266 14.11 9.24 3.95
CA LEU A 266 13.72 10.45 3.22
C LEU A 266 14.66 10.74 2.03
N ALA A 267 15.97 10.58 2.22
CA ALA A 267 16.94 10.76 1.14
C ALA A 267 16.77 9.70 0.03
N ASP A 268 16.50 8.43 0.38
CA ASP A 268 16.26 7.36 -0.62
C ASP A 268 14.99 7.64 -1.42
N ILE A 269 13.90 8.04 -0.78
CA ILE A 269 12.65 8.43 -1.45
C ILE A 269 12.91 9.63 -2.38
N GLY A 270 13.55 10.70 -1.90
CA GLY A 270 13.87 11.87 -2.72
C GLY A 270 14.74 11.52 -3.94
N ASN A 271 15.76 10.68 -3.76
CA ASN A 271 16.62 10.22 -4.85
C ASN A 271 15.84 9.40 -5.91
N ARG A 272 14.87 8.58 -5.49
CA ARG A 272 14.03 7.79 -6.40
C ARG A 272 13.05 8.64 -7.19
N ILE A 273 12.61 9.74 -6.62
CA ILE A 273 11.71 10.71 -7.26
C ILE A 273 12.48 11.63 -8.20
N GLN A 274 13.75 11.92 -7.87
CA GLN A 274 14.59 12.82 -8.67
C GLN A 274 14.71 12.30 -10.12
N GLY A 275 14.51 13.21 -11.07
CA GLY A 275 14.56 12.89 -12.51
C GLY A 275 13.28 12.28 -13.07
N ARG A 276 12.27 11.98 -12.26
CA ARG A 276 10.95 11.56 -12.76
C ARG A 276 10.09 12.76 -13.12
N PRO A 277 9.31 12.68 -14.21
CA PRO A 277 8.45 13.79 -14.62
C PRO A 277 7.42 14.08 -13.52
N TYR A 278 7.18 15.37 -13.28
CA TYR A 278 6.09 15.79 -12.40
C TYR A 278 4.75 15.45 -13.04
N LYS A 279 3.89 14.78 -12.28
CA LYS A 279 2.51 14.51 -12.66
C LYS A 279 1.60 15.18 -11.66
N GLN A 280 0.92 16.23 -12.09
CA GLN A 280 -0.14 16.83 -11.28
C GLN A 280 -1.35 15.88 -11.29
N VAL A 281 -1.74 15.44 -10.11
CA VAL A 281 -2.92 14.59 -9.90
C VAL A 281 -3.92 15.38 -9.07
N ALA A 282 -5.10 15.63 -9.65
CA ALA A 282 -6.17 16.29 -8.93
C ALA A 282 -6.78 15.32 -7.89
N ASP A 283 -7.15 15.86 -6.74
CA ASP A 283 -7.92 15.12 -5.75
C ASP A 283 -9.29 14.74 -6.29
N SER A 284 -9.76 13.54 -5.94
CA SER A 284 -11.13 13.16 -6.25
C SER A 284 -12.11 13.97 -5.42
N LEU A 285 -13.29 14.24 -5.99
CA LEU A 285 -14.37 14.87 -5.24
C LEU A 285 -14.73 14.05 -4.00
N GLU A 286 -14.67 12.74 -4.10
CA GLU A 286 -14.95 11.84 -3.00
C GLU A 286 -13.98 12.04 -1.81
N PHE A 287 -12.68 12.15 -2.07
CA PHE A 287 -11.69 12.48 -1.04
C PHE A 287 -12.04 13.78 -0.32
N GLN A 288 -12.40 14.82 -1.08
CA GLN A 288 -12.77 16.11 -0.52
C GLN A 288 -14.04 16.04 0.35
N LEU A 289 -15.06 15.29 -0.11
CA LEU A 289 -16.30 15.07 0.64
C LEU A 289 -16.06 14.30 1.93
N ILE A 290 -15.26 13.22 1.87
CA ILE A 290 -14.92 12.43 3.06
C ILE A 290 -14.16 13.27 4.09
N ARG A 291 -13.19 14.08 3.66
CA ARG A 291 -12.49 15.00 4.57
C ARG A 291 -13.43 16.03 5.18
N ALA A 292 -14.34 16.60 4.39
CA ALA A 292 -15.34 17.55 4.90
C ALA A 292 -16.26 16.89 5.94
N LYS A 293 -16.73 15.67 5.67
CA LYS A 293 -17.54 14.89 6.63
C LYS A 293 -16.80 14.63 7.94
N LEU A 294 -15.55 14.17 7.85
CA LEU A 294 -14.75 13.92 9.04
C LEU A 294 -14.44 15.21 9.80
N ARG A 295 -14.18 16.32 9.10
CA ARG A 295 -13.98 17.64 9.71
C ARG A 295 -15.23 18.14 10.42
N ALA A 296 -16.43 17.93 9.85
CA ALA A 296 -17.69 18.28 10.49
C ALA A 296 -17.94 17.49 11.78
N ALA A 297 -17.41 16.27 11.87
CA ALA A 297 -17.52 15.41 13.04
C ALA A 297 -16.46 15.70 14.14
N GLU A 298 -15.50 16.61 13.89
CA GLU A 298 -14.51 17.03 14.88
C GLU A 298 -15.03 18.19 15.74
N GLY A 299 -14.88 18.10 17.05
CA GLY A 299 -15.24 19.15 17.99
C GLY A 299 -16.76 19.35 18.11
N SER A 300 -17.20 20.60 18.19
CA SER A 300 -18.63 20.94 18.29
C SER A 300 -19.23 21.28 16.93
N ALA A 301 -20.56 21.12 16.80
CA ALA A 301 -21.31 21.56 15.62
C ALA A 301 -21.07 23.05 15.32
N GLN A 302 -20.99 23.89 16.35
CA GLN A 302 -20.73 25.32 16.19
C GLN A 302 -19.35 25.60 15.59
N ASP A 303 -18.32 24.84 15.99
CA ASP A 303 -16.96 24.96 15.42
C ASP A 303 -16.96 24.55 13.95
N ALA A 304 -17.65 23.47 13.63
CA ALA A 304 -17.79 22.98 12.24
C ALA A 304 -18.50 24.02 11.36
N VAL A 305 -19.64 24.54 11.78
CA VAL A 305 -20.36 25.62 11.05
C VAL A 305 -19.49 26.85 10.85
N THR A 306 -18.76 27.24 11.90
CA THR A 306 -17.83 28.39 11.83
C THR A 306 -16.72 28.16 10.82
N TYR A 307 -16.11 26.98 10.87
CA TYR A 307 -15.06 26.59 9.93
C TYR A 307 -15.54 26.64 8.48
N PHE A 308 -16.61 25.91 8.14
CA PHE A 308 -17.10 25.83 6.76
C PHE A 308 -17.66 27.16 6.27
N SER A 309 -18.33 27.93 7.12
CA SER A 309 -18.79 29.28 6.77
C SER A 309 -17.63 30.23 6.46
N SER A 310 -16.49 30.09 7.12
CA SER A 310 -15.30 30.86 6.81
C SER A 310 -14.69 30.45 5.46
N GLN A 311 -14.71 29.16 5.13
CA GLN A 311 -14.21 28.65 3.84
C GLN A 311 -15.06 29.18 2.66
N LEU A 312 -16.38 29.26 2.79
CA LEU A 312 -17.27 29.82 1.75
C LEU A 312 -16.98 31.29 1.44
N LYS A 313 -16.45 32.04 2.40
CA LYS A 313 -16.04 33.44 2.18
C LYS A 313 -14.74 33.57 1.40
N ASN A 314 -13.88 32.54 1.48
CA ASN A 314 -12.65 32.48 0.73
C ASN A 314 -12.98 31.84 -0.62
N ARG A 315 -12.65 32.50 -1.75
CA ARG A 315 -12.93 31.98 -3.09
C ARG A 315 -12.26 30.61 -3.26
N THR A 316 -13.05 29.54 -3.26
CA THR A 316 -12.63 28.16 -3.43
C THR A 316 -12.91 27.70 -4.87
N PHE A 317 -12.17 26.70 -5.36
CA PHE A 317 -12.47 26.05 -6.64
C PHE A 317 -13.77 25.24 -6.54
N ALA A 318 -14.46 25.04 -7.67
CA ALA A 318 -15.81 24.44 -7.69
C ALA A 318 -15.92 23.08 -6.98
N GLY A 319 -14.86 22.22 -7.02
CA GLY A 319 -14.84 20.95 -6.29
C GLY A 319 -14.73 21.13 -4.77
N GLU A 320 -13.94 22.09 -4.34
CA GLU A 320 -13.80 22.46 -2.92
C GLU A 320 -15.09 23.09 -2.39
N GLU A 321 -15.78 23.89 -3.21
CA GLU A 321 -17.07 24.49 -2.84
C GLU A 321 -18.13 23.42 -2.55
N ALA A 322 -18.21 22.37 -3.38
CA ALA A 322 -19.12 21.25 -3.13
C ALA A 322 -18.81 20.54 -1.80
N ALA A 323 -17.53 20.33 -1.48
CA ALA A 323 -17.11 19.74 -0.22
C ALA A 323 -17.42 20.63 0.98
N VAL A 324 -17.26 21.95 0.86
CA VAL A 324 -17.62 22.92 1.91
C VAL A 324 -19.11 22.92 2.19
N HIS A 325 -19.96 22.93 1.15
CA HIS A 325 -21.41 22.82 1.31
C HIS A 325 -21.83 21.48 1.92
N TYR A 326 -21.17 20.38 1.51
CA TYR A 326 -21.41 19.09 2.11
C TYR A 326 -21.03 19.09 3.60
N GLY A 327 -19.85 19.62 3.94
CA GLY A 327 -19.42 19.78 5.32
C GLY A 327 -20.41 20.57 6.17
N LEU A 328 -20.91 21.70 5.66
CA LEU A 328 -21.98 22.46 6.32
C LEU A 328 -23.26 21.65 6.53
N SER A 329 -23.63 20.81 5.58
CA SER A 329 -24.83 19.96 5.72
C SER A 329 -24.64 18.84 6.76
N GLN A 330 -23.42 18.51 7.09
CA GLN A 330 -23.06 17.49 8.09
C GLN A 330 -22.82 18.09 9.49
N SER A 331 -22.67 19.42 9.57
CA SER A 331 -22.47 20.16 10.82
C SER A 331 -23.79 20.43 11.53
#